data_b3cde14562c5c9d4278fd3de38819b67
#
_entry.id   b3cde14562c5c9d4278fd3de38819b67
#
_cell.length_a   1.000
_cell.length_b   1.000
_cell.length_c   1.000
_cell.angle_alpha   90.00
_cell.angle_beta   90.00
_cell.angle_gamma   90.00
#
_symmetry.space_group_name_H-M   'P 1'
#
loop_
_entity.id
_entity.type
_entity.pdbx_description
1 polymer ?
#
loop_
_entity_poly.entity_id
_entity_poly.type
_entity_poly.pdbx_seq_one_letter_code
_entity_poly.pdbx_strand_id
1 'polypeptide(L)'
;MINRRQLLISGAASMAVAPALAQPAVVTGEGALLPRDASGRPRIVIAGGGWGGLSAARHLREQVPNAEVIVLERNPVFWSCPISNKWLIDVVNTDYLLHDMTQPARKYGYQLVQTEVMAIERDKKQVRTAHGRIDYDYLILAGGIRNAYGAWFGNDAKAISHTRKSFPSAYIPNSEHVALKKKIHAFKGGTMVMTLPPPPHRCPPSPYERACIMAWHFKKNKIPAKIVILDPKPRIMPIGEGFRMAFQELYPDIIQHVPNAGVKEVDPFNKKIKTAAGEFDFDDAILMPPHQAADMVWSADLIGKNAEGKPTGWADIHPTMLHAKADDRVYVIGDAMGFISKQFGHYPKSGHVANYMGKIVATYIGQRIKGAEVKTLLPDNLCYMMVNGEPREAISVQFDYELLPDGTVQQTQLDVDIRSPDLLEEDFKWAQRMYGDFLA
;
A
#
# COMPACT_ATOMS: atom_id res chain seq x y z
N MET A 1 -50.88 -32.06 2.62
CA MET A 1 -50.70 -30.80 3.40
C MET A 1 -50.25 -31.19 4.80
N ILE A 2 -48.98 -31.16 5.07
CA ILE A 2 -48.42 -31.53 6.38
C ILE A 2 -48.35 -30.23 7.22
N ASN A 3 -49.01 -30.28 8.38
CA ASN A 3 -49.25 -29.17 9.27
C ASN A 3 -47.97 -28.83 10.07
N ARG A 4 -47.54 -27.56 10.09
CA ARG A 4 -46.36 -27.01 10.74
C ARG A 4 -46.21 -27.27 12.26
N ARG A 5 -47.20 -27.93 12.88
CA ARG A 5 -47.19 -28.26 14.33
C ARG A 5 -46.64 -29.65 14.67
N GLN A 6 -46.32 -30.50 13.71
CA GLN A 6 -45.85 -31.86 13.96
C GLN A 6 -44.33 -32.04 13.83
N LEU A 7 -43.56 -30.96 13.64
CA LEU A 7 -42.09 -30.99 13.47
C LEU A 7 -41.31 -30.59 14.75
N LEU A 8 -42.00 -30.48 15.89
CA LEU A 8 -41.40 -30.02 17.16
C LEU A 8 -41.33 -31.07 18.28
N ILE A 9 -41.66 -32.34 18.00
CA ILE A 9 -41.59 -33.38 19.03
C ILE A 9 -40.91 -34.65 18.48
N SER A 10 -39.65 -34.57 18.14
CA SER A 10 -38.74 -35.73 18.05
C SER A 10 -37.29 -35.28 17.84
N GLY A 11 -36.70 -34.77 18.89
CA GLY A 11 -35.30 -34.27 18.86
C GLY A 11 -34.71 -34.13 20.24
N ALA A 12 -35.02 -35.05 21.14
CA ALA A 12 -34.38 -35.13 22.43
C ALA A 12 -33.66 -36.49 22.53
N ALA A 13 -32.37 -36.50 22.31
CA ALA A 13 -31.34 -37.38 22.84
C ALA A 13 -30.22 -37.63 21.85
N SER A 14 -29.27 -36.75 21.81
CA SER A 14 -27.86 -37.03 21.54
C SER A 14 -27.10 -35.76 21.94
N MET A 15 -26.82 -35.59 23.23
CA MET A 15 -25.77 -34.70 23.67
C MET A 15 -24.43 -35.28 23.27
N ALA A 16 -24.02 -35.08 22.02
CA ALA A 16 -22.64 -35.12 21.65
C ALA A 16 -21.98 -33.89 22.33
N VAL A 17 -21.15 -34.16 23.32
CA VAL A 17 -20.24 -33.19 23.90
C VAL A 17 -19.36 -32.71 22.76
N ALA A 18 -19.71 -31.58 22.15
CA ALA A 18 -18.81 -30.87 21.28
C ALA A 18 -17.58 -30.51 22.14
N PRO A 19 -16.35 -30.73 21.65
CA PRO A 19 -15.19 -30.22 22.35
C PRO A 19 -15.39 -28.71 22.48
N ALA A 20 -15.35 -28.22 23.70
CA ALA A 20 -15.38 -26.80 23.98
C ALA A 20 -14.25 -26.18 23.14
N LEU A 21 -14.60 -25.45 22.10
CA LEU A 21 -13.66 -24.57 21.44
C LEU A 21 -13.22 -23.62 22.55
N ALA A 22 -11.98 -23.79 23.00
CA ALA A 22 -11.36 -22.91 23.96
C ALA A 22 -11.52 -21.51 23.37
N GLN A 23 -12.33 -20.66 24.01
CA GLN A 23 -12.37 -19.25 23.68
C GLN A 23 -10.92 -18.76 23.76
N PRO A 24 -10.39 -18.07 22.76
CA PRO A 24 -9.06 -17.52 22.86
C PRO A 24 -9.02 -16.69 24.14
N ALA A 25 -8.11 -17.03 25.04
CA ALA A 25 -7.89 -16.28 26.25
C ALA A 25 -7.72 -14.81 25.84
N VAL A 26 -8.50 -13.91 26.42
CA VAL A 26 -8.29 -12.48 26.25
C VAL A 26 -6.92 -12.18 26.86
N VAL A 27 -5.89 -12.19 26.02
CA VAL A 27 -4.54 -11.82 26.43
C VAL A 27 -4.59 -10.33 26.71
N THR A 28 -4.63 -9.96 27.97
CA THR A 28 -4.42 -8.57 28.40
C THR A 28 -3.04 -8.18 27.90
N GLY A 29 -2.91 -7.07 27.14
CA GLY A 29 -1.78 -6.70 26.28
C GLY A 29 -0.37 -6.59 26.89
N GLU A 30 -0.13 -7.18 28.07
CA GLU A 30 1.15 -7.20 28.79
C GLU A 30 1.90 -8.54 28.71
N GLY A 31 1.22 -9.64 28.37
CA GLY A 31 1.84 -10.96 28.25
C GLY A 31 2.59 -11.17 26.93
N ALA A 32 3.42 -12.22 26.86
CA ALA A 32 4.05 -12.65 25.62
C ALA A 32 2.98 -13.21 24.66
N LEU A 33 2.87 -12.61 23.47
CA LEU A 33 1.92 -13.06 22.43
C LEU A 33 2.31 -14.47 21.92
N LEU A 34 3.60 -14.65 21.66
CA LEU A 34 4.19 -15.92 21.28
C LEU A 34 5.48 -16.12 22.09
N PRO A 35 5.46 -16.92 23.17
CA PRO A 35 6.66 -17.25 23.92
C PRO A 35 7.74 -17.83 23.04
N ARG A 36 9.02 -17.53 23.29
CA ARG A 36 10.13 -18.22 22.62
C ARG A 36 10.18 -19.67 23.06
N ASP A 37 10.41 -20.55 22.11
CA ASP A 37 10.79 -21.93 22.46
C ASP A 37 12.24 -21.99 22.96
N ALA A 38 12.59 -23.13 23.56
CA ALA A 38 13.95 -23.38 24.08
C ALA A 38 14.99 -23.66 22.98
N SER A 39 14.61 -23.63 21.70
CA SER A 39 15.49 -24.03 20.59
C SER A 39 16.59 -23.02 20.26
N GLY A 40 16.46 -21.76 20.72
CA GLY A 40 17.39 -20.69 20.40
C GLY A 40 17.38 -20.25 18.92
N ARG A 41 16.39 -20.65 18.15
CA ARG A 41 16.26 -20.28 16.73
C ARG A 41 16.15 -18.76 16.56
N PRO A 42 16.78 -18.19 15.52
CA PRO A 42 16.57 -16.79 15.19
C PRO A 42 15.07 -16.50 14.95
N ARG A 43 14.56 -15.42 15.58
CA ARG A 43 13.18 -14.98 15.41
C ARG A 43 13.14 -13.72 14.58
N ILE A 44 12.44 -13.77 13.45
CA ILE A 44 12.27 -12.66 12.52
C ILE A 44 10.79 -12.27 12.55
N VAL A 45 10.52 -11.05 13.00
CA VAL A 45 9.17 -10.49 13.05
C VAL A 45 8.97 -9.53 11.90
N ILE A 46 7.85 -9.66 11.19
CA ILE A 46 7.46 -8.82 10.06
C ILE A 46 6.18 -8.09 10.44
N ALA A 47 6.24 -6.78 10.55
CA ALA A 47 5.10 -5.92 10.86
C ALA A 47 4.48 -5.38 9.57
N GLY A 48 3.35 -5.97 9.17
CA GLY A 48 2.61 -5.69 7.95
C GLY A 48 2.64 -6.84 6.94
N GLY A 49 1.46 -7.32 6.55
CA GLY A 49 1.21 -8.42 5.61
C GLY A 49 0.87 -7.92 4.19
N GLY A 50 1.47 -6.81 3.75
CA GLY A 50 1.34 -6.30 2.38
C GLY A 50 2.33 -6.96 1.41
N TRP A 51 2.48 -6.35 0.22
CA TRP A 51 3.36 -6.81 -0.86
C TRP A 51 4.80 -7.11 -0.40
N GLY A 52 5.38 -6.24 0.40
CA GLY A 52 6.75 -6.44 0.91
C GLY A 52 6.82 -7.46 2.03
N GLY A 53 5.87 -7.42 2.97
CA GLY A 53 5.92 -8.28 4.16
C GLY A 53 5.68 -9.75 3.84
N LEU A 54 4.69 -10.08 3.00
CA LEU A 54 4.44 -11.48 2.58
C LEU A 54 5.57 -12.01 1.69
N SER A 55 6.12 -11.17 0.80
CA SER A 55 7.31 -11.53 0.02
C SER A 55 8.50 -11.83 0.93
N ALA A 56 8.77 -10.97 1.92
CA ALA A 56 9.83 -11.21 2.89
C ALA A 56 9.61 -12.51 3.67
N ALA A 57 8.38 -12.77 4.11
CA ALA A 57 8.06 -13.98 4.87
C ALA A 57 8.36 -15.26 4.09
N ARG A 58 7.87 -15.34 2.84
CA ARG A 58 8.14 -16.47 1.96
C ARG A 58 9.64 -16.67 1.77
N HIS A 59 10.34 -15.63 1.29
CA HIS A 59 11.75 -15.75 0.93
C HIS A 59 12.66 -15.98 2.15
N LEU A 60 12.30 -15.48 3.34
CA LEU A 60 12.98 -15.84 4.59
C LEU A 60 12.87 -17.35 4.89
N ARG A 61 11.71 -17.98 4.67
CA ARG A 61 11.56 -19.42 4.85
C ARG A 61 12.43 -20.22 3.89
N GLU A 62 12.68 -19.71 2.69
CA GLU A 62 13.64 -20.30 1.73
C GLU A 62 15.09 -20.08 2.17
N GLN A 63 15.44 -18.85 2.59
CA GLN A 63 16.81 -18.48 2.97
C GLN A 63 17.25 -19.07 4.31
N VAL A 64 16.36 -19.15 5.29
CA VAL A 64 16.65 -19.54 6.68
C VAL A 64 15.57 -20.50 7.18
N PRO A 65 15.52 -21.75 6.68
CA PRO A 65 14.47 -22.73 7.04
C PRO A 65 14.31 -22.98 8.55
N ASN A 66 15.38 -22.82 9.31
CA ASN A 66 15.38 -23.01 10.76
C ASN A 66 14.96 -21.77 11.56
N ALA A 67 14.78 -20.61 10.94
CA ALA A 67 14.32 -19.43 11.65
C ALA A 67 12.81 -19.50 11.95
N GLU A 68 12.40 -18.83 13.02
CA GLU A 68 11.01 -18.55 13.30
C GLU A 68 10.63 -17.25 12.57
N VAL A 69 9.75 -17.33 11.57
CA VAL A 69 9.28 -16.20 10.79
C VAL A 69 7.82 -15.92 11.13
N ILE A 70 7.52 -14.71 11.58
CA ILE A 70 6.20 -14.31 12.09
C ILE A 70 5.75 -13.05 11.40
N VAL A 71 4.60 -13.09 10.76
CA VAL A 71 3.93 -11.94 10.14
C VAL A 71 2.82 -11.44 11.05
N LEU A 72 2.87 -10.16 11.40
CA LEU A 72 1.82 -9.46 12.16
C LEU A 72 1.02 -8.60 11.18
N GLU A 73 -0.26 -8.91 11.00
CA GLU A 73 -1.15 -8.18 10.10
C GLU A 73 -2.52 -7.97 10.75
N ARG A 74 -3.05 -6.77 10.65
CA ARG A 74 -4.36 -6.42 11.24
C ARG A 74 -5.56 -6.83 10.37
N ASN A 75 -5.36 -6.89 9.05
CA ASN A 75 -6.42 -7.25 8.11
C ASN A 75 -6.52 -8.78 7.99
N PRO A 76 -7.72 -9.33 7.85
CA PRO A 76 -7.91 -10.78 7.72
C PRO A 76 -7.54 -11.31 6.33
N VAL A 77 -7.47 -10.45 5.32
CA VAL A 77 -7.17 -10.80 3.93
C VAL A 77 -6.14 -9.84 3.35
N PHE A 78 -5.33 -10.33 2.43
CA PHE A 78 -4.50 -9.49 1.59
C PHE A 78 -5.39 -8.74 0.59
N TRP A 79 -5.23 -7.42 0.51
CA TRP A 79 -5.90 -6.58 -0.47
C TRP A 79 -4.86 -5.80 -1.28
N SER A 80 -4.81 -6.05 -2.59
CA SER A 80 -3.87 -5.37 -3.48
C SER A 80 -4.32 -3.95 -3.81
N CYS A 81 -3.42 -2.96 -3.66
CA CYS A 81 -3.59 -1.63 -4.27
C CYS A 81 -3.25 -1.63 -5.76
N PRO A 82 -2.14 -2.23 -6.23
CA PRO A 82 -1.97 -2.50 -7.65
C PRO A 82 -3.21 -3.16 -8.26
N ILE A 83 -3.59 -2.75 -9.48
CA ILE A 83 -4.82 -3.18 -10.18
C ILE A 83 -6.12 -2.61 -9.59
N SER A 84 -6.12 -2.05 -8.38
CA SER A 84 -7.36 -1.59 -7.73
C SER A 84 -8.11 -0.50 -8.49
N ASN A 85 -7.43 0.34 -9.27
CA ASN A 85 -8.11 1.31 -10.14
C ASN A 85 -9.03 0.63 -11.15
N LYS A 86 -8.59 -0.48 -11.76
CA LYS A 86 -9.38 -1.28 -12.71
C LYS A 86 -10.61 -1.92 -12.06
N TRP A 87 -10.49 -2.29 -10.78
CA TRP A 87 -11.61 -2.79 -9.99
C TRP A 87 -12.69 -1.73 -9.70
N LEU A 88 -12.29 -0.46 -9.54
CA LEU A 88 -13.24 0.64 -9.28
C LEU A 88 -14.31 0.76 -10.37
N ILE A 89 -14.03 0.36 -11.60
CA ILE A 89 -14.91 0.46 -12.77
C ILE A 89 -15.23 -0.91 -13.40
N ASP A 90 -15.14 -1.98 -12.62
CA ASP A 90 -15.53 -3.36 -13.00
C ASP A 90 -14.72 -3.97 -14.16
N VAL A 91 -13.48 -3.53 -14.42
CA VAL A 91 -12.59 -4.20 -15.37
C VAL A 91 -12.08 -5.53 -14.83
N VAL A 92 -11.90 -5.63 -13.51
CA VAL A 92 -11.58 -6.87 -12.79
C VAL A 92 -12.53 -7.10 -11.63
N ASN A 93 -12.72 -8.36 -11.26
CA ASN A 93 -13.54 -8.77 -10.11
C ASN A 93 -12.80 -8.59 -8.79
N THR A 94 -13.54 -8.68 -7.69
CA THR A 94 -13.00 -8.58 -6.32
C THR A 94 -11.97 -9.66 -6.03
N ASP A 95 -12.16 -10.88 -6.50
CA ASP A 95 -11.26 -12.02 -6.32
C ASP A 95 -9.88 -11.80 -6.96
N TYR A 96 -9.77 -10.84 -7.88
CA TYR A 96 -8.48 -10.45 -8.46
C TYR A 96 -7.61 -9.63 -7.49
N LEU A 97 -8.21 -9.01 -6.47
CA LEU A 97 -7.54 -8.13 -5.51
C LEU A 97 -7.42 -8.73 -4.12
N LEU A 98 -8.39 -9.58 -3.73
CA LEU A 98 -8.49 -10.13 -2.38
C LEU A 98 -8.00 -11.57 -2.35
N HIS A 99 -7.03 -11.84 -1.48
CA HIS A 99 -6.43 -13.17 -1.36
C HIS A 99 -6.35 -13.61 0.10
N ASP A 100 -6.50 -14.92 0.31
CA ASP A 100 -6.28 -15.56 1.60
C ASP A 100 -4.78 -15.57 1.94
N MET A 101 -4.41 -15.00 3.09
CA MET A 101 -3.04 -15.01 3.58
C MET A 101 -2.68 -16.28 4.36
N THR A 102 -3.68 -17.07 4.74
CA THR A 102 -3.43 -18.29 5.54
C THR A 102 -2.89 -19.43 4.69
N GLN A 103 -3.26 -19.47 3.41
CA GLN A 103 -2.77 -20.48 2.47
C GLN A 103 -1.24 -20.39 2.27
N PRO A 104 -0.67 -19.25 1.86
CA PRO A 104 0.78 -19.10 1.74
C PRO A 104 1.50 -19.29 3.08
N ALA A 105 0.91 -18.86 4.20
CA ALA A 105 1.49 -19.08 5.52
C ALA A 105 1.68 -20.57 5.81
N ARG A 106 0.66 -21.39 5.54
CA ARG A 106 0.76 -22.85 5.68
C ARG A 106 1.74 -23.47 4.69
N LYS A 107 1.69 -23.06 3.42
CA LYS A 107 2.53 -23.60 2.36
C LYS A 107 4.01 -23.35 2.61
N TYR A 108 4.38 -22.14 2.97
CA TYR A 108 5.77 -21.74 3.18
C TYR A 108 6.26 -21.90 4.62
N GLY A 109 5.35 -22.20 5.57
CA GLY A 109 5.69 -22.49 6.95
C GLY A 109 6.11 -21.29 7.78
N TYR A 110 5.55 -20.09 7.52
CA TYR A 110 5.65 -18.94 8.43
C TYR A 110 4.38 -18.82 9.27
N GLN A 111 4.49 -18.16 10.43
CA GLN A 111 3.34 -17.90 11.28
C GLN A 111 2.67 -16.59 10.85
N LEU A 112 1.35 -16.62 10.67
CA LEU A 112 0.54 -15.43 10.44
C LEU A 112 -0.29 -15.14 11.69
N VAL A 113 -0.10 -13.97 12.28
CA VAL A 113 -0.83 -13.53 13.47
C VAL A 113 -1.67 -12.31 13.12
N GLN A 114 -2.99 -12.46 13.18
CA GLN A 114 -3.90 -11.34 12.98
C GLN A 114 -3.92 -10.45 14.22
N THR A 115 -3.18 -9.34 14.16
CA THR A 115 -3.08 -8.37 15.26
C THR A 115 -2.64 -7.00 14.74
N GLU A 116 -2.96 -5.95 15.49
CA GLU A 116 -2.47 -4.62 15.22
C GLU A 116 -1.17 -4.35 15.99
N VAL A 117 -0.16 -3.83 15.27
CA VAL A 117 1.09 -3.35 15.88
C VAL A 117 0.85 -1.97 16.48
N MET A 118 0.98 -1.86 17.80
CA MET A 118 0.71 -0.65 18.56
C MET A 118 1.96 0.19 18.80
N ALA A 119 3.11 -0.46 19.03
CA ALA A 119 4.39 0.22 19.22
C ALA A 119 5.57 -0.71 18.97
N ILE A 120 6.72 -0.11 18.68
CA ILE A 120 8.01 -0.79 18.53
C ILE A 120 8.95 -0.30 19.64
N GLU A 121 9.37 -1.19 20.52
CA GLU A 121 10.29 -0.92 21.64
C GLU A 121 11.67 -1.47 21.26
N ARG A 122 12.45 -0.72 20.45
CA ARG A 122 13.74 -1.18 19.88
C ARG A 122 14.76 -1.56 20.94
N ASP A 123 14.87 -0.78 22.01
CA ASP A 123 15.84 -1.05 23.10
C ASP A 123 15.58 -2.40 23.77
N LYS A 124 14.33 -2.83 23.81
CA LYS A 124 13.92 -4.13 24.36
C LYS A 124 13.86 -5.21 23.28
N LYS A 125 14.02 -4.87 22.01
CA LYS A 125 13.80 -5.73 20.84
C LYS A 125 12.40 -6.38 20.88
N GLN A 126 11.39 -5.57 21.14
CA GLN A 126 9.99 -6.01 21.28
C GLN A 126 9.05 -5.22 20.39
N VAL A 127 8.07 -5.94 19.85
CA VAL A 127 6.89 -5.37 19.19
C VAL A 127 5.72 -5.51 20.16
N ARG A 128 5.07 -4.39 20.49
CA ARG A 128 3.83 -4.38 21.26
C ARG A 128 2.65 -4.39 20.29
N THR A 129 1.75 -5.34 20.50
CA THR A 129 0.53 -5.50 19.70
C THR A 129 -0.71 -5.30 20.57
N ALA A 130 -1.89 -5.30 19.94
CA ALA A 130 -3.17 -5.28 20.65
C ALA A 130 -3.38 -6.52 21.56
N HIS A 131 -2.68 -7.62 21.33
CA HIS A 131 -2.88 -8.89 22.03
C HIS A 131 -1.68 -9.33 22.88
N GLY A 132 -0.60 -8.54 22.96
CA GLY A 132 0.59 -8.87 23.75
C GLY A 132 1.87 -8.39 23.11
N ARG A 133 3.02 -8.83 23.65
CA ARG A 133 4.36 -8.48 23.18
C ARG A 133 5.01 -9.67 22.46
N ILE A 134 5.86 -9.36 21.50
CA ILE A 134 6.66 -10.37 20.80
C ILE A 134 8.09 -9.87 20.67
N ASP A 135 9.06 -10.71 21.09
CA ASP A 135 10.48 -10.43 20.96
C ASP A 135 10.96 -10.75 19.55
N TYR A 136 12.02 -10.07 19.09
CA TYR A 136 12.64 -10.35 17.80
C TYR A 136 14.18 -10.30 17.89
N ASP A 137 14.83 -11.02 16.98
CA ASP A 137 16.24 -10.86 16.68
C ASP A 137 16.44 -9.93 15.47
N TYR A 138 15.51 -10.02 14.51
CA TYR A 138 15.36 -9.13 13.37
C TYR A 138 13.90 -8.68 13.23
N LEU A 139 13.72 -7.41 12.86
CA LEU A 139 12.41 -6.83 12.62
C LEU A 139 12.34 -6.24 11.22
N ILE A 140 11.24 -6.51 10.49
CA ILE A 140 10.95 -5.89 9.20
C ILE A 140 9.69 -5.06 9.33
N LEU A 141 9.79 -3.75 9.13
CA LEU A 141 8.66 -2.82 9.10
C LEU A 141 8.18 -2.67 7.67
N ALA A 142 7.02 -3.28 7.36
CA ALA A 142 6.39 -3.32 6.04
C ALA A 142 4.98 -2.70 6.04
N GLY A 143 4.73 -1.71 6.90
CA GLY A 143 3.41 -1.12 7.13
C GLY A 143 2.91 -0.18 6.04
N GLY A 144 3.73 0.13 5.04
CA GLY A 144 3.37 1.05 3.96
C GLY A 144 3.23 2.51 4.43
N ILE A 145 2.13 3.16 4.05
CA ILE A 145 1.88 4.58 4.33
C ILE A 145 0.75 4.82 5.33
N ARG A 146 0.72 6.05 5.86
CA ARG A 146 -0.47 6.66 6.46
C ARG A 146 -0.90 7.90 5.68
N ASN A 147 -2.17 8.24 5.76
CA ASN A 147 -2.76 9.49 5.27
C ASN A 147 -2.58 10.57 6.33
N ALA A 148 -1.82 11.63 6.03
CA ALA A 148 -1.53 12.71 6.96
C ALA A 148 -2.58 13.83 6.90
N TYR A 149 -3.84 13.52 7.23
CA TYR A 149 -4.94 14.49 7.24
C TYR A 149 -4.69 15.69 8.17
N GLY A 150 -3.86 15.51 9.21
CA GLY A 150 -3.45 16.60 10.09
C GLY A 150 -2.72 17.73 9.38
N ALA A 151 -2.16 17.50 8.19
CA ALA A 151 -1.56 18.54 7.36
C ALA A 151 -2.60 19.58 6.86
N TRP A 152 -3.86 19.16 6.73
CA TRP A 152 -4.98 20.05 6.31
C TRP A 152 -5.82 20.55 7.49
N PHE A 153 -6.02 19.71 8.49
CA PHE A 153 -7.03 19.91 9.54
C PHE A 153 -6.44 20.03 10.94
N GLY A 154 -5.11 19.92 11.10
CA GLY A 154 -4.52 19.82 12.43
C GLY A 154 -5.12 18.65 13.23
N ASN A 155 -5.71 18.97 14.39
CA ASN A 155 -6.37 17.99 15.27
C ASN A 155 -7.91 18.00 15.16
N ASP A 156 -8.47 18.60 14.12
CA ASP A 156 -9.94 18.60 13.91
C ASP A 156 -10.43 17.20 13.50
N ALA A 157 -10.77 16.39 14.50
CA ALA A 157 -11.26 15.04 14.32
C ALA A 157 -12.58 14.98 13.50
N LYS A 158 -13.42 16.03 13.58
CA LYS A 158 -14.69 16.11 12.84
C LYS A 158 -14.43 16.28 11.35
N ALA A 159 -13.55 17.22 10.97
CA ALA A 159 -13.17 17.45 9.57
C ALA A 159 -12.44 16.22 8.99
N ILE A 160 -11.50 15.63 9.74
CA ILE A 160 -10.79 14.41 9.35
C ILE A 160 -11.78 13.26 9.09
N SER A 161 -12.67 12.98 10.04
CA SER A 161 -13.64 11.89 9.92
C SER A 161 -14.60 12.11 8.77
N HIS A 162 -15.12 13.35 8.62
CA HIS A 162 -15.99 13.71 7.51
C HIS A 162 -15.30 13.52 6.16
N THR A 163 -14.06 14.02 6.00
CA THR A 163 -13.28 13.89 4.76
C THR A 163 -13.06 12.43 4.39
N ARG A 164 -12.58 11.60 5.33
CA ARG A 164 -12.35 10.17 5.08
C ARG A 164 -13.61 9.43 4.66
N LYS A 165 -14.75 9.76 5.26
CA LYS A 165 -16.04 9.11 4.98
C LYS A 165 -16.64 9.59 3.65
N SER A 166 -16.60 10.89 3.38
CA SER A 166 -17.30 11.52 2.26
C SER A 166 -16.45 11.60 0.99
N PHE A 167 -15.12 11.72 1.12
CA PHE A 167 -14.18 11.93 0.01
C PHE A 167 -12.98 11.00 0.10
N PRO A 168 -13.20 9.66 0.10
CA PRO A 168 -12.17 8.66 0.36
C PRO A 168 -11.05 8.72 -0.66
N SER A 169 -9.80 8.64 -0.18
CA SER A 169 -8.60 8.62 -1.02
C SER A 169 -8.39 7.27 -1.71
N ALA A 170 -8.72 6.19 -1.01
CA ALA A 170 -8.54 4.81 -1.44
C ALA A 170 -7.10 4.49 -1.90
N TYR A 171 -6.11 4.89 -1.08
CA TYR A 171 -4.69 4.57 -1.26
C TYR A 171 -4.16 3.62 -0.18
N ILE A 172 -4.92 3.38 0.86
CA ILE A 172 -4.63 2.35 1.87
C ILE A 172 -5.71 1.27 1.72
N PRO A 173 -5.34 -0.03 1.57
CA PRO A 173 -6.30 -1.12 1.41
C PRO A 173 -7.25 -1.21 2.60
N ASN A 174 -8.51 -0.86 2.40
CA ASN A 174 -9.57 -0.92 3.41
C ASN A 174 -10.94 -0.60 2.79
N SER A 175 -11.93 -0.32 3.64
CA SER A 175 -13.29 0.06 3.24
C SER A 175 -13.37 1.34 2.37
N GLU A 176 -12.33 2.18 2.34
CA GLU A 176 -12.30 3.37 1.47
C GLU A 176 -12.38 3.00 -0.02
N HIS A 177 -11.79 1.86 -0.43
CA HIS A 177 -11.91 1.38 -1.81
C HIS A 177 -13.36 1.06 -2.17
N VAL A 178 -14.09 0.40 -1.26
CA VAL A 178 -15.52 0.07 -1.47
C VAL A 178 -16.35 1.36 -1.51
N ALA A 179 -16.06 2.31 -0.63
CA ALA A 179 -16.75 3.61 -0.60
C ALA A 179 -16.51 4.39 -1.90
N LEU A 180 -15.26 4.43 -2.38
CA LEU A 180 -14.90 5.09 -3.63
C LEU A 180 -15.57 4.43 -4.85
N LYS A 181 -15.58 3.09 -4.94
CA LYS A 181 -16.28 2.38 -6.02
C LYS A 181 -17.76 2.75 -6.05
N LYS A 182 -18.45 2.66 -4.90
CA LYS A 182 -19.87 3.06 -4.79
C LYS A 182 -20.11 4.50 -5.21
N LYS A 183 -19.22 5.42 -4.82
CA LYS A 183 -19.27 6.83 -5.18
C LYS A 183 -19.16 7.03 -6.70
N ILE A 184 -18.18 6.42 -7.37
CA ILE A 184 -18.00 6.52 -8.82
C ILE A 184 -19.25 6.03 -9.56
N HIS A 185 -19.80 4.88 -9.18
CA HIS A 185 -21.00 4.31 -9.81
C HIS A 185 -22.29 5.10 -9.50
N ALA A 186 -22.33 5.79 -8.36
CA ALA A 186 -23.47 6.61 -7.97
C ALA A 186 -23.44 8.04 -8.56
N PHE A 187 -22.28 8.49 -9.08
CA PHE A 187 -22.09 9.84 -9.58
C PHE A 187 -22.99 10.12 -10.79
N LYS A 188 -23.69 11.26 -10.78
CA LYS A 188 -24.69 11.60 -11.80
C LYS A 188 -24.24 12.75 -12.72
N GLY A 189 -23.09 13.33 -12.45
CA GLY A 189 -22.53 14.46 -13.20
C GLY A 189 -22.08 15.61 -12.30
N GLY A 190 -21.48 16.62 -12.91
CA GLY A 190 -20.86 17.75 -12.21
C GLY A 190 -19.35 17.64 -12.13
N THR A 191 -18.73 18.43 -11.25
CA THR A 191 -17.29 18.52 -11.09
C THR A 191 -16.80 17.54 -10.00
N MET A 192 -15.96 16.59 -10.41
CA MET A 192 -15.22 15.70 -9.53
C MET A 192 -13.79 16.21 -9.36
N VAL A 193 -13.43 16.72 -8.19
CA VAL A 193 -12.06 17.16 -7.92
C VAL A 193 -11.22 16.02 -7.36
N MET A 194 -9.99 15.89 -7.83
CA MET A 194 -8.98 14.98 -7.29
C MET A 194 -7.77 15.79 -6.82
N THR A 195 -7.45 15.77 -5.53
CA THR A 195 -6.18 16.32 -5.03
C THR A 195 -5.09 15.27 -5.13
N LEU A 196 -3.88 15.68 -5.56
CA LEU A 196 -2.72 14.81 -5.53
C LEU A 196 -1.85 15.12 -4.31
N PRO A 197 -1.31 14.11 -3.62
CA PRO A 197 -0.36 14.33 -2.54
C PRO A 197 0.95 14.95 -3.07
N PRO A 198 1.64 15.79 -2.29
CA PRO A 198 2.98 16.22 -2.65
C PRO A 198 3.95 15.02 -2.67
N PRO A 199 4.96 15.04 -3.57
CA PRO A 199 5.99 14.00 -3.59
C PRO A 199 6.84 13.99 -2.30
N PRO A 200 7.35 12.80 -1.90
CA PRO A 200 7.04 11.48 -2.45
C PRO A 200 5.71 10.93 -1.94
N HIS A 201 5.00 10.19 -2.79
CA HIS A 201 3.73 9.56 -2.40
C HIS A 201 3.58 8.18 -3.03
N ARG A 202 2.63 7.37 -2.52
CA ARG A 202 2.32 6.05 -3.07
C ARG A 202 1.83 6.17 -4.50
N CYS A 203 2.37 5.30 -5.37
CA CYS A 203 1.99 5.09 -6.75
C CYS A 203 1.83 6.40 -7.55
N PRO A 204 2.92 7.11 -7.89
CA PRO A 204 2.85 8.43 -8.54
C PRO A 204 1.98 8.49 -9.80
N PRO A 205 1.94 7.48 -10.70
CA PRO A 205 1.07 7.52 -11.88
C PRO A 205 -0.40 7.19 -11.61
N SER A 206 -0.72 6.54 -10.48
CA SER A 206 -2.07 6.05 -10.20
C SER A 206 -3.18 7.10 -10.20
N PRO A 207 -3.00 8.34 -9.72
CA PRO A 207 -4.06 9.36 -9.81
C PRO A 207 -4.46 9.67 -11.25
N TYR A 208 -3.51 9.71 -12.17
CA TYR A 208 -3.76 9.98 -13.58
C TYR A 208 -4.43 8.80 -14.28
N GLU A 209 -4.01 7.56 -13.98
CA GLU A 209 -4.71 6.35 -14.39
C GLU A 209 -6.16 6.37 -13.90
N ARG A 210 -6.37 6.66 -12.61
CA ARG A 210 -7.71 6.75 -12.00
C ARG A 210 -8.59 7.76 -12.72
N ALA A 211 -8.05 8.93 -13.08
CA ALA A 211 -8.77 9.94 -13.84
C ALA A 211 -9.17 9.43 -15.24
N CYS A 212 -8.25 8.77 -15.96
CA CYS A 212 -8.53 8.20 -17.29
C CYS A 212 -9.67 7.17 -17.24
N ILE A 213 -9.58 6.20 -16.33
CA ILE A 213 -10.59 5.12 -16.28
C ILE A 213 -11.94 5.60 -15.76
N MET A 214 -11.95 6.58 -14.85
CA MET A 214 -13.19 7.26 -14.44
C MET A 214 -13.79 8.06 -15.58
N ALA A 215 -12.98 8.79 -16.34
CA ALA A 215 -13.43 9.54 -17.52
C ALA A 215 -14.02 8.60 -18.59
N TRP A 216 -13.37 7.45 -18.83
CA TRP A 216 -13.94 6.42 -19.69
C TRP A 216 -15.29 5.92 -19.17
N HIS A 217 -15.38 5.59 -17.87
CA HIS A 217 -16.63 5.14 -17.24
C HIS A 217 -17.74 6.18 -17.39
N PHE A 218 -17.46 7.45 -17.14
CA PHE A 218 -18.43 8.53 -17.29
C PHE A 218 -18.86 8.75 -18.75
N LYS A 219 -17.90 8.75 -19.68
CA LYS A 219 -18.18 8.87 -21.12
C LYS A 219 -19.05 7.72 -21.63
N LYS A 220 -18.71 6.46 -21.29
CA LYS A 220 -19.46 5.27 -21.67
C LYS A 220 -20.90 5.30 -21.15
N ASN A 221 -21.11 5.78 -19.93
CA ASN A 221 -22.44 5.86 -19.29
C ASN A 221 -23.14 7.20 -19.54
N LYS A 222 -22.60 8.08 -20.40
CA LYS A 222 -23.17 9.39 -20.75
C LYS A 222 -23.41 10.28 -19.50
N ILE A 223 -22.56 10.18 -18.50
CA ILE A 223 -22.59 11.01 -17.30
C ILE A 223 -21.90 12.35 -17.60
N PRO A 224 -22.56 13.50 -17.45
CA PRO A 224 -22.00 14.82 -17.76
C PRO A 224 -21.04 15.24 -16.65
N ALA A 225 -19.83 14.69 -16.66
CA ALA A 225 -18.84 14.85 -15.62
C ALA A 225 -17.62 15.64 -16.10
N LYS A 226 -17.03 16.43 -15.19
CA LYS A 226 -15.71 17.04 -15.32
C LYS A 226 -14.82 16.52 -14.18
N ILE A 227 -13.62 16.09 -14.51
CA ILE A 227 -12.59 15.66 -13.54
C ILE A 227 -11.50 16.73 -13.51
N VAL A 228 -11.30 17.37 -12.36
CA VAL A 228 -10.25 18.37 -12.16
C VAL A 228 -9.16 17.78 -11.27
N ILE A 229 -7.96 17.61 -11.83
CA ILE A 229 -6.80 17.08 -11.12
C ILE A 229 -5.97 18.25 -10.57
N LEU A 230 -5.96 18.44 -9.25
CA LEU A 230 -5.14 19.43 -8.56
C LEU A 230 -3.79 18.83 -8.22
N ASP A 231 -2.80 19.12 -9.04
CA ASP A 231 -1.45 18.54 -8.97
C ASP A 231 -0.46 19.55 -8.36
N PRO A 232 0.22 19.22 -7.23
CA PRO A 232 1.25 20.10 -6.69
C PRO A 232 2.50 20.21 -7.57
N LYS A 233 2.69 19.29 -8.52
CA LYS A 233 3.84 19.27 -9.44
C LYS A 233 3.64 20.24 -10.62
N PRO A 234 4.74 20.72 -11.23
CA PRO A 234 4.67 21.61 -12.40
C PRO A 234 4.21 20.88 -13.68
N ARG A 235 4.24 19.54 -13.70
CA ARG A 235 3.84 18.71 -14.82
C ARG A 235 3.47 17.31 -14.36
N ILE A 236 2.79 16.55 -15.21
CA ILE A 236 2.52 15.12 -15.01
C ILE A 236 3.85 14.37 -14.93
N MET A 237 4.03 13.56 -13.89
CA MET A 237 5.22 12.74 -13.65
C MET A 237 4.83 11.50 -12.83
N PRO A 238 5.37 10.31 -13.15
CA PRO A 238 6.15 9.93 -14.34
C PRO A 238 5.26 9.78 -15.58
N ILE A 239 5.87 9.44 -16.74
CA ILE A 239 5.19 9.14 -18.00
C ILE A 239 4.21 10.26 -18.42
N GLY A 240 4.74 11.49 -18.43
CA GLY A 240 3.92 12.69 -18.64
C GLY A 240 3.32 12.78 -20.03
N GLU A 241 4.04 12.36 -21.08
CA GLU A 241 3.58 12.41 -22.45
C GLU A 241 2.44 11.44 -22.70
N GLY A 242 2.54 10.19 -22.25
CA GLY A 242 1.48 9.20 -22.40
C GLY A 242 0.16 9.62 -21.80
N PHE A 243 0.20 10.18 -20.57
CA PHE A 243 -1.01 10.72 -19.94
C PHE A 243 -1.54 11.98 -20.63
N ARG A 244 -0.64 12.89 -21.09
CA ARG A 244 -1.03 14.07 -21.83
C ARG A 244 -1.79 13.71 -23.11
N MET A 245 -1.27 12.74 -23.88
CA MET A 245 -1.96 12.23 -25.06
C MET A 245 -3.31 11.63 -24.70
N ALA A 246 -3.38 10.78 -23.66
CA ALA A 246 -4.64 10.20 -23.23
C ALA A 246 -5.68 11.26 -22.85
N PHE A 247 -5.30 12.27 -22.08
CA PHE A 247 -6.20 13.35 -21.67
C PHE A 247 -6.71 14.16 -22.87
N GLN A 248 -5.82 14.52 -23.81
CA GLN A 248 -6.15 15.37 -24.95
C GLN A 248 -6.91 14.64 -26.07
N GLU A 249 -6.58 13.37 -26.31
CA GLU A 249 -7.17 12.59 -27.40
C GLU A 249 -8.46 11.86 -26.99
N LEU A 250 -8.48 11.30 -25.77
CA LEU A 250 -9.59 10.46 -25.32
C LEU A 250 -10.63 11.23 -24.51
N TYR A 251 -10.18 12.22 -23.70
CA TYR A 251 -11.00 12.89 -22.68
C TYR A 251 -10.84 14.41 -22.63
N PRO A 252 -10.73 15.12 -23.79
CA PRO A 252 -10.44 16.56 -23.81
C PRO A 252 -11.48 17.41 -23.08
N ASP A 253 -12.75 16.96 -23.07
CA ASP A 253 -13.85 17.69 -22.44
C ASP A 253 -14.14 17.25 -21.00
N ILE A 254 -13.47 16.18 -20.53
CA ILE A 254 -13.74 15.55 -19.23
C ILE A 254 -12.61 15.82 -18.24
N ILE A 255 -11.34 15.65 -18.64
CA ILE A 255 -10.19 15.76 -17.73
C ILE A 255 -9.54 17.14 -17.88
N GLN A 256 -9.39 17.84 -16.75
CA GLN A 256 -8.60 19.06 -16.63
C GLN A 256 -7.46 18.82 -15.64
N HIS A 257 -6.21 18.88 -16.08
CA HIS A 257 -5.03 18.88 -15.23
C HIS A 257 -4.64 20.31 -14.86
N VAL A 258 -4.51 20.59 -13.56
CA VAL A 258 -4.10 21.90 -13.02
C VAL A 258 -2.75 21.70 -12.31
N PRO A 259 -1.62 22.06 -12.96
CA PRO A 259 -0.30 21.98 -12.36
C PRO A 259 -0.09 23.07 -11.31
N ASN A 260 0.93 22.91 -10.45
CA ASN A 260 1.28 23.83 -9.35
C ASN A 260 0.10 24.12 -8.40
N ALA A 261 -0.87 23.22 -8.33
CA ALA A 261 -2.07 23.34 -7.51
C ALA A 261 -1.91 22.65 -6.13
N GLY A 262 -0.78 22.88 -5.45
CA GLY A 262 -0.57 22.39 -4.09
C GLY A 262 -1.67 22.87 -3.15
N VAL A 263 -2.32 21.95 -2.45
CA VAL A 263 -3.43 22.22 -1.54
C VAL A 263 -2.93 23.02 -0.34
N LYS A 264 -3.57 24.13 -0.04
CA LYS A 264 -3.32 25.02 1.12
C LYS A 264 -4.37 24.84 2.20
N GLU A 265 -5.64 24.72 1.80
CA GLU A 265 -6.79 24.61 2.70
C GLU A 265 -7.87 23.73 2.05
N VAL A 266 -8.54 22.95 2.86
CA VAL A 266 -9.70 22.14 2.46
C VAL A 266 -10.85 22.47 3.39
N ASP A 267 -11.99 22.89 2.83
CA ASP A 267 -13.27 22.93 3.54
C ASP A 267 -14.17 21.78 3.05
N PRO A 268 -14.17 20.66 3.74
CA PRO A 268 -14.90 19.49 3.30
C PRO A 268 -16.43 19.62 3.49
N PHE A 269 -16.88 20.58 4.31
CA PHE A 269 -18.30 20.80 4.60
C PHE A 269 -18.95 21.68 3.54
N ASN A 270 -18.24 22.73 3.08
CA ASN A 270 -18.68 23.64 2.02
C ASN A 270 -18.15 23.22 0.65
N LYS A 271 -17.42 22.11 0.54
CA LYS A 271 -16.89 21.54 -0.71
C LYS A 271 -15.99 22.52 -1.47
N LYS A 272 -15.02 23.11 -0.77
CA LYS A 272 -14.08 24.07 -1.31
C LYS A 272 -12.63 23.69 -1.03
N ILE A 273 -11.76 23.96 -2.00
CA ILE A 273 -10.31 23.75 -1.87
C ILE A 273 -9.59 25.01 -2.32
N LYS A 274 -8.68 25.52 -1.46
CA LYS A 274 -7.72 26.55 -1.85
C LYS A 274 -6.38 25.92 -2.17
N THR A 275 -5.82 26.30 -3.28
CA THR A 275 -4.52 25.84 -3.76
C THR A 275 -3.58 26.99 -4.07
N ALA A 276 -2.35 26.69 -4.47
CA ALA A 276 -1.44 27.70 -5.00
C ALA A 276 -1.90 28.26 -6.37
N ALA A 277 -2.71 27.49 -7.12
CA ALA A 277 -3.23 27.86 -8.44
C ALA A 277 -4.63 28.52 -8.41
N GLY A 278 -5.26 28.68 -7.23
CA GLY A 278 -6.57 29.27 -7.07
C GLY A 278 -7.51 28.49 -6.17
N GLU A 279 -8.78 28.87 -6.17
CA GLU A 279 -9.85 28.23 -5.41
C GLU A 279 -10.73 27.37 -6.33
N PHE A 280 -11.18 26.23 -5.81
CA PHE A 280 -11.98 25.24 -6.55
C PHE A 280 -13.16 24.79 -5.69
N ASP A 281 -14.37 24.93 -6.25
CA ASP A 281 -15.58 24.30 -5.75
C ASP A 281 -15.76 22.92 -6.43
N PHE A 282 -16.46 22.00 -5.79
CA PHE A 282 -16.70 20.68 -6.36
C PHE A 282 -18.08 20.13 -5.97
N ASP A 283 -18.65 19.31 -6.84
CA ASP A 283 -19.85 18.54 -6.53
C ASP A 283 -19.52 17.30 -5.74
N ASP A 284 -18.41 16.64 -6.11
CA ASP A 284 -17.81 15.52 -5.38
C ASP A 284 -16.29 15.52 -5.52
N ALA A 285 -15.59 14.75 -4.66
CA ALA A 285 -14.14 14.72 -4.66
C ALA A 285 -13.52 13.39 -4.25
N ILE A 286 -12.26 13.21 -4.65
CA ILE A 286 -11.31 12.23 -4.12
C ILE A 286 -10.19 13.03 -3.47
N LEU A 287 -10.21 13.14 -2.15
CA LEU A 287 -9.26 13.97 -1.41
C LEU A 287 -8.11 13.13 -0.89
N MET A 288 -6.97 13.20 -1.59
CA MET A 288 -5.75 12.49 -1.23
C MET A 288 -4.84 13.44 -0.44
N PRO A 289 -4.72 13.26 0.90
CA PRO A 289 -3.84 14.08 1.74
C PRO A 289 -2.37 13.72 1.51
N PRO A 290 -1.42 14.50 2.04
CA PRO A 290 -0.02 14.09 2.06
C PRO A 290 0.16 12.69 2.65
N HIS A 291 1.03 11.90 2.03
CA HIS A 291 1.40 10.57 2.52
C HIS A 291 2.64 10.64 3.41
N GLN A 292 2.72 9.76 4.38
CA GLN A 292 3.87 9.55 5.25
C GLN A 292 4.05 8.06 5.54
N ALA A 293 5.21 7.66 6.07
CA ALA A 293 5.43 6.31 6.57
C ALA A 293 4.36 5.93 7.63
N ALA A 294 3.96 4.66 7.65
CA ALA A 294 2.97 4.15 8.60
C ALA A 294 3.35 4.41 10.06
N ASP A 295 2.35 4.48 10.95
CA ASP A 295 2.50 4.85 12.36
C ASP A 295 3.53 4.01 13.11
N MET A 296 3.72 2.75 12.74
CA MET A 296 4.73 1.87 13.35
C MET A 296 6.17 2.39 13.18
N VAL A 297 6.47 3.10 12.09
CA VAL A 297 7.80 3.70 11.86
C VAL A 297 8.00 4.93 12.76
N TRP A 298 6.93 5.68 12.99
CA TRP A 298 6.93 6.80 13.94
C TRP A 298 7.09 6.31 15.38
N SER A 299 6.37 5.27 15.76
CA SER A 299 6.45 4.68 17.11
C SER A 299 7.82 4.04 17.38
N ALA A 300 8.53 3.64 16.33
CA ALA A 300 9.90 3.11 16.39
C ALA A 300 10.98 4.20 16.49
N ASP A 301 10.62 5.49 16.44
CA ASP A 301 11.57 6.61 16.35
C ASP A 301 12.59 6.46 15.21
N LEU A 302 12.07 6.11 14.01
CA LEU A 302 12.89 5.87 12.82
C LEU A 302 12.62 6.87 11.69
N ILE A 303 11.85 7.94 11.94
CA ILE A 303 11.58 8.98 10.95
C ILE A 303 12.80 9.88 10.80
N GLY A 304 13.26 10.03 9.56
CA GLY A 304 14.36 10.92 9.22
C GLY A 304 14.01 12.39 9.47
N LYS A 305 15.04 13.19 9.69
CA LYS A 305 14.95 14.64 9.86
C LYS A 305 15.64 15.36 8.73
N ASN A 306 15.10 16.49 8.31
CA ASN A 306 15.74 17.38 7.35
C ASN A 306 16.84 18.24 8.02
N ALA A 307 17.46 19.14 7.25
CA ALA A 307 18.52 20.01 7.75
C ALA A 307 18.09 20.93 8.91
N GLU A 308 16.82 21.29 8.96
CA GLU A 308 16.19 22.11 10.02
C GLU A 308 15.73 21.26 11.23
N GLY A 309 16.04 19.95 11.25
CA GLY A 309 15.63 19.04 12.33
C GLY A 309 14.17 18.63 12.30
N LYS A 310 13.40 19.02 11.27
CA LYS A 310 11.98 18.66 11.14
C LYS A 310 11.83 17.26 10.57
N PRO A 311 10.84 16.47 11.04
CA PRO A 311 10.56 15.15 10.49
C PRO A 311 10.26 15.21 8.98
N THR A 312 10.90 14.33 8.20
CA THR A 312 10.65 14.18 6.76
C THR A 312 9.33 13.45 6.47
N GLY A 313 8.81 12.72 7.45
CA GLY A 313 7.65 11.84 7.29
C GLY A 313 8.01 10.42 6.81
N TRP A 314 9.29 10.13 6.52
CA TRP A 314 9.77 8.87 5.96
C TRP A 314 10.91 8.29 6.78
N ALA A 315 11.10 6.96 6.70
CA ALA A 315 12.11 6.28 7.49
C ALA A 315 13.54 6.69 7.11
N ASP A 316 14.42 6.89 8.09
CA ASP A 316 15.85 7.09 7.88
C ASP A 316 16.56 5.73 7.80
N ILE A 317 16.90 5.34 6.58
CA ILE A 317 17.44 4.01 6.27
C ILE A 317 18.82 4.11 5.59
N HIS A 318 19.55 3.01 5.66
CA HIS A 318 20.72 2.81 4.80
C HIS A 318 20.25 2.56 3.37
N PRO A 319 20.65 3.35 2.37
CA PRO A 319 20.03 3.36 1.05
C PRO A 319 20.16 2.04 0.27
N THR A 320 21.21 1.26 0.52
CA THR A 320 21.45 -0.02 -0.17
C THR A 320 21.17 -1.23 0.71
N MET A 321 21.30 -1.11 2.05
CA MET A 321 21.12 -2.23 2.99
C MET A 321 19.69 -2.30 3.55
N LEU A 322 18.88 -1.25 3.39
CA LEU A 322 17.45 -1.16 3.76
C LEU A 322 17.15 -1.30 5.26
N HIS A 323 18.19 -1.39 6.12
CA HIS A 323 17.99 -1.31 7.56
C HIS A 323 17.92 0.16 8.02
N ALA A 324 17.31 0.41 9.16
CA ALA A 324 17.34 1.72 9.79
C ALA A 324 18.76 2.13 10.12
N LYS A 325 19.13 3.41 9.92
CA LYS A 325 20.47 3.87 10.30
C LYS A 325 20.71 3.79 11.81
N ALA A 326 19.65 3.92 12.60
CA ALA A 326 19.72 3.85 14.05
C ALA A 326 19.78 2.42 14.61
N ASP A 327 19.43 1.39 13.80
CA ASP A 327 19.39 -0.01 14.25
C ASP A 327 19.50 -0.95 13.04
N ASP A 328 20.63 -1.63 12.90
CA ASP A 328 20.93 -2.49 11.76
C ASP A 328 20.18 -3.84 11.77
N ARG A 329 19.43 -4.13 12.84
CA ARG A 329 18.53 -5.29 12.95
C ARG A 329 17.08 -4.97 12.59
N VAL A 330 16.76 -3.69 12.39
CA VAL A 330 15.44 -3.23 12.00
C VAL A 330 15.45 -2.76 10.55
N TYR A 331 14.79 -3.48 9.69
CA TYR A 331 14.63 -3.16 8.27
C TYR A 331 13.33 -2.42 8.03
N VAL A 332 13.33 -1.46 7.11
CA VAL A 332 12.12 -0.77 6.67
C VAL A 332 12.00 -0.92 5.16
N ILE A 333 10.90 -1.49 4.68
CA ILE A 333 10.71 -1.81 3.27
C ILE A 333 9.41 -1.26 2.70
N GLY A 334 9.34 -1.21 1.38
CA GLY A 334 8.18 -0.71 0.65
C GLY A 334 7.98 0.79 0.83
N ASP A 335 6.74 1.24 0.84
CA ASP A 335 6.43 2.67 0.74
C ASP A 335 6.87 3.51 1.95
N ALA A 336 7.14 2.88 3.10
CA ALA A 336 7.59 3.60 4.30
C ALA A 336 9.02 4.15 4.21
N MET A 337 9.80 3.69 3.23
CA MET A 337 11.20 4.07 3.06
C MET A 337 11.40 5.53 2.75
N GLY A 338 12.52 6.07 3.26
CA GLY A 338 12.94 7.43 3.04
C GLY A 338 13.81 7.63 1.80
N PHE A 339 14.72 8.58 1.92
CA PHE A 339 15.62 9.03 0.85
C PHE A 339 16.65 7.96 0.49
N ILE A 340 16.90 7.77 -0.82
CA ILE A 340 17.84 6.80 -1.37
C ILE A 340 19.04 7.49 -2.03
N SER A 341 18.77 8.39 -2.98
CA SER A 341 19.83 8.98 -3.81
C SER A 341 19.57 10.44 -4.10
N LYS A 342 20.61 11.25 -4.17
CA LYS A 342 20.52 12.66 -4.60
C LYS A 342 20.04 12.80 -6.04
N GLN A 343 20.20 11.77 -6.87
CA GLN A 343 19.85 11.81 -8.27
C GLN A 343 18.31 11.71 -8.48
N PHE A 344 17.62 10.83 -7.74
CA PHE A 344 16.18 10.58 -7.93
C PHE A 344 15.34 10.66 -6.65
N GLY A 345 15.96 10.87 -5.50
CA GLY A 345 15.29 11.01 -4.20
C GLY A 345 14.87 9.67 -3.60
N HIS A 346 13.75 9.13 -4.01
CA HIS A 346 13.11 7.95 -3.44
C HIS A 346 12.80 6.90 -4.51
N TYR A 347 12.91 5.61 -4.16
CA TYR A 347 12.31 4.58 -5.01
C TYR A 347 10.82 4.82 -5.20
N PRO A 348 10.23 4.44 -6.35
CA PRO A 348 8.79 4.45 -6.53
C PRO A 348 8.10 3.68 -5.40
N LYS A 349 7.09 4.30 -4.78
CA LYS A 349 6.32 3.65 -3.71
C LYS A 349 5.24 2.78 -4.35
N SER A 350 5.66 1.60 -4.83
CA SER A 350 4.86 0.64 -5.60
C SER A 350 4.86 -0.75 -4.97
N GLY A 351 3.85 -1.57 -5.33
CA GLY A 351 3.81 -2.98 -4.93
C GLY A 351 4.98 -3.79 -5.49
N HIS A 352 5.43 -3.46 -6.73
CA HIS A 352 6.57 -4.08 -7.37
C HIS A 352 7.85 -3.90 -6.53
N VAL A 353 8.21 -2.65 -6.26
CA VAL A 353 9.38 -2.31 -5.44
C VAL A 353 9.27 -2.94 -4.05
N ALA A 354 8.10 -2.88 -3.42
CA ALA A 354 7.88 -3.47 -2.10
C ALA A 354 8.12 -4.99 -2.10
N ASN A 355 7.64 -5.72 -3.12
CA ASN A 355 7.88 -7.15 -3.28
C ASN A 355 9.38 -7.46 -3.40
N TYR A 356 10.10 -6.76 -4.29
CA TYR A 356 11.54 -6.96 -4.46
C TYR A 356 12.34 -6.64 -3.19
N MET A 357 11.98 -5.59 -2.47
CA MET A 357 12.60 -5.29 -1.17
C MET A 357 12.39 -6.39 -0.15
N GLY A 358 11.24 -7.06 -0.16
CA GLY A 358 10.99 -8.24 0.66
C GLY A 358 12.01 -9.36 0.37
N LYS A 359 12.27 -9.65 -0.91
CA LYS A 359 13.28 -10.62 -1.36
C LYS A 359 14.70 -10.20 -0.96
N ILE A 360 15.04 -8.95 -1.19
CA ILE A 360 16.36 -8.38 -0.87
C ILE A 360 16.64 -8.50 0.62
N VAL A 361 15.72 -8.05 1.47
CA VAL A 361 15.90 -8.09 2.93
C VAL A 361 15.91 -9.53 3.44
N ALA A 362 15.13 -10.43 2.88
CA ALA A 362 15.20 -11.85 3.21
C ALA A 362 16.59 -12.44 2.91
N THR A 363 17.20 -12.06 1.79
CA THR A 363 18.57 -12.43 1.42
C THR A 363 19.57 -11.85 2.40
N TYR A 364 19.48 -10.57 2.76
CA TYR A 364 20.40 -9.89 3.70
C TYR A 364 20.35 -10.52 5.09
N ILE A 365 19.18 -10.74 5.64
CA ILE A 365 18.99 -11.40 6.94
C ILE A 365 19.53 -12.83 6.88
N GLY A 366 19.25 -13.54 5.78
CA GLY A 366 19.76 -14.90 5.57
C GLY A 366 21.29 -14.96 5.55
N GLN A 367 21.94 -14.04 4.86
CA GLN A 367 23.40 -13.92 4.81
C GLN A 367 23.98 -13.59 6.20
N ARG A 368 23.38 -12.63 6.93
CA ARG A 368 23.80 -12.27 8.29
C ARG A 368 23.70 -13.44 9.28
N ILE A 369 22.61 -14.19 9.24
CA ILE A 369 22.42 -15.38 10.11
C ILE A 369 23.46 -16.47 9.82
N LYS A 370 23.83 -16.62 8.54
CA LYS A 370 24.87 -17.58 8.10
C LYS A 370 26.30 -17.08 8.31
N GLY A 371 26.49 -15.82 8.77
CA GLY A 371 27.82 -15.20 8.87
C GLY A 371 28.47 -14.92 7.52
N ALA A 372 27.70 -14.87 6.45
CA ALA A 372 28.19 -14.58 5.10
C ALA A 372 28.23 -13.07 4.83
N GLU A 373 29.06 -12.66 3.86
CA GLU A 373 29.11 -11.28 3.40
C GLU A 373 27.77 -10.86 2.75
N VAL A 374 27.27 -9.69 3.13
CA VAL A 374 26.06 -9.12 2.55
C VAL A 374 26.42 -8.32 1.30
N LYS A 375 26.04 -8.85 0.15
CA LYS A 375 26.23 -8.17 -1.14
C LYS A 375 25.02 -7.30 -1.46
N THR A 376 25.26 -6.06 -1.89
CA THR A 376 24.21 -5.10 -2.28
C THR A 376 23.38 -5.66 -3.43
N LEU A 377 22.06 -5.65 -3.23
CA LEU A 377 21.04 -5.91 -4.23
C LEU A 377 20.14 -4.68 -4.38
N LEU A 378 19.71 -4.39 -5.59
CA LEU A 378 18.81 -3.28 -5.88
C LEU A 378 17.49 -3.82 -6.44
N PRO A 379 16.35 -3.16 -6.16
CA PRO A 379 15.10 -3.49 -6.81
C PRO A 379 15.12 -3.01 -8.27
N ASP A 380 14.14 -3.40 -9.05
CA ASP A 380 13.67 -2.70 -10.24
C ASP A 380 12.23 -2.24 -10.02
N ASN A 381 11.63 -1.58 -10.99
CA ASN A 381 10.22 -1.24 -10.94
C ASN A 381 9.60 -1.21 -12.34
N LEU A 382 8.43 -1.80 -12.45
CA LEU A 382 7.61 -1.77 -13.64
C LEU A 382 6.18 -1.43 -13.25
N CYS A 383 5.59 -0.44 -13.91
CA CYS A 383 4.20 -0.04 -13.72
C CYS A 383 3.49 0.03 -15.06
N TYR A 384 2.28 -0.50 -15.10
CA TYR A 384 1.34 -0.37 -16.20
C TYR A 384 0.16 0.47 -15.75
N MET A 385 -0.30 1.38 -16.60
CA MET A 385 -1.44 2.25 -16.33
C MET A 385 -2.45 2.15 -17.44
N MET A 386 -3.65 1.67 -17.13
CA MET A 386 -4.76 1.62 -18.09
C MET A 386 -5.26 3.04 -18.33
N VAL A 387 -5.27 3.49 -19.59
CA VAL A 387 -5.69 4.84 -19.97
C VAL A 387 -6.96 4.86 -20.83
N ASN A 388 -7.34 3.73 -21.43
CA ASN A 388 -8.56 3.60 -22.22
C ASN A 388 -9.30 2.30 -21.88
N GLY A 389 -10.62 2.34 -21.86
CA GLY A 389 -11.45 1.19 -21.56
C GLY A 389 -12.05 0.49 -22.78
N GLU A 390 -12.06 1.17 -23.95
CA GLU A 390 -12.58 0.62 -25.20
C GLU A 390 -11.94 1.33 -26.41
N PRO A 391 -11.01 0.70 -27.16
CA PRO A 391 -10.37 -0.56 -26.79
C PRO A 391 -9.65 -0.44 -25.45
N ARG A 392 -9.42 -1.55 -24.78
CA ARG A 392 -8.66 -1.56 -23.53
C ARG A 392 -7.18 -1.37 -23.83
N GLU A 393 -6.61 -0.27 -23.36
CA GLU A 393 -5.22 0.12 -23.63
C GLU A 393 -4.54 0.63 -22.38
N ALA A 394 -3.22 0.35 -22.30
CA ALA A 394 -2.35 0.84 -21.25
C ALA A 394 -1.10 1.53 -21.80
N ILE A 395 -0.43 2.27 -20.93
CA ILE A 395 0.94 2.79 -21.07
C ILE A 395 1.79 2.19 -19.94
N SER A 396 3.12 2.25 -20.06
CA SER A 396 3.99 1.69 -19.01
C SER A 396 5.23 2.53 -18.75
N VAL A 397 5.79 2.36 -17.54
CA VAL A 397 7.07 2.94 -17.15
C VAL A 397 7.91 1.89 -16.42
N GLN A 398 9.18 1.80 -16.79
CA GLN A 398 10.18 0.97 -16.11
C GLN A 398 11.25 1.85 -15.49
N PHE A 399 11.72 1.45 -14.31
CA PHE A 399 12.88 2.02 -13.65
C PHE A 399 13.87 0.92 -13.32
N ASP A 400 15.12 1.10 -13.74
CA ASP A 400 16.25 0.24 -13.41
C ASP A 400 17.23 1.01 -12.53
N TYR A 401 17.94 0.30 -11.65
CA TYR A 401 18.86 0.90 -10.69
C TYR A 401 20.23 0.23 -10.76
N GLU A 402 21.26 1.04 -10.69
CA GLU A 402 22.65 0.61 -10.67
C GLU A 402 23.40 1.23 -9.51
N LEU A 403 24.28 0.46 -8.87
CA LEU A 403 25.20 0.95 -7.85
C LEU A 403 26.50 1.37 -8.52
N LEU A 404 26.80 2.65 -8.48
CA LEU A 404 28.04 3.20 -9.01
C LEU A 404 29.24 2.89 -8.08
N PRO A 405 30.48 2.96 -8.60
CA PRO A 405 31.69 2.69 -7.80
C PRO A 405 31.88 3.62 -6.59
N ASP A 406 31.27 4.81 -6.60
CA ASP A 406 31.28 5.77 -5.48
C ASP A 406 30.22 5.47 -4.40
N GLY A 407 29.45 4.39 -4.58
CA GLY A 407 28.36 4.01 -3.68
C GLY A 407 27.03 4.73 -3.95
N THR A 408 26.95 5.58 -4.96
CA THR A 408 25.69 6.25 -5.36
C THR A 408 24.80 5.27 -6.12
N VAL A 409 23.50 5.27 -5.80
CA VAL A 409 22.49 4.56 -6.61
C VAL A 409 22.03 5.49 -7.72
N GLN A 410 22.15 5.01 -8.95
CA GLN A 410 21.67 5.66 -10.18
C GLN A 410 20.35 5.03 -10.63
N GLN A 411 19.48 5.85 -11.23
CA GLN A 411 18.22 5.42 -11.83
C GLN A 411 18.19 5.70 -13.33
N THR A 412 17.74 4.73 -14.10
CA THR A 412 17.29 4.94 -15.49
C THR A 412 15.79 4.76 -15.56
N GLN A 413 15.15 5.50 -16.47
CA GLN A 413 13.70 5.45 -16.68
C GLN A 413 13.41 5.24 -18.17
N LEU A 414 12.52 4.30 -18.46
CA LEU A 414 11.99 4.02 -19.79
C LEU A 414 10.47 4.17 -19.77
N ASP A 415 9.97 5.15 -20.52
CA ASP A 415 8.54 5.40 -20.70
C ASP A 415 8.08 4.76 -22.03
N VAL A 416 6.95 4.04 -21.99
CA VAL A 416 6.21 3.63 -23.17
C VAL A 416 4.92 4.42 -23.23
N ASP A 417 5.00 5.58 -23.88
CA ASP A 417 3.93 6.57 -23.94
C ASP A 417 2.81 6.20 -24.93
N ILE A 418 3.13 5.39 -25.95
CA ILE A 418 2.14 4.92 -26.94
C ILE A 418 1.29 3.83 -26.27
N ARG A 419 0.01 4.13 -26.09
CA ARG A 419 -0.94 3.18 -25.52
C ARG A 419 -1.20 2.00 -26.44
N SER A 420 -1.32 0.81 -25.89
CA SER A 420 -1.68 -0.40 -26.65
C SER A 420 -2.45 -1.41 -25.81
N PRO A 421 -3.23 -2.31 -26.45
CA PRO A 421 -3.85 -3.45 -25.78
C PRO A 421 -2.82 -4.45 -25.22
N ASP A 422 -1.69 -4.63 -25.90
CA ASP A 422 -0.63 -5.56 -25.49
C ASP A 422 -0.06 -5.18 -24.12
N LEU A 423 0.15 -3.90 -23.86
CA LEU A 423 0.60 -3.40 -22.54
C LEU A 423 -0.40 -3.70 -21.44
N LEU A 424 -1.71 -3.69 -21.72
CA LEU A 424 -2.70 -4.08 -20.72
C LEU A 424 -2.71 -5.59 -20.48
N GLU A 425 -2.50 -6.40 -21.51
CA GLU A 425 -2.33 -7.85 -21.35
C GLU A 425 -1.09 -8.17 -20.51
N GLU A 426 0.02 -7.48 -20.77
CA GLU A 426 1.23 -7.60 -19.97
C GLU A 426 1.02 -7.21 -18.51
N ASP A 427 0.23 -6.16 -18.22
CA ASP A 427 -0.14 -5.76 -16.85
C ASP A 427 -0.84 -6.90 -16.09
N PHE A 428 -1.78 -7.59 -16.72
CA PHE A 428 -2.44 -8.73 -16.10
C PHE A 428 -1.48 -9.91 -15.89
N LYS A 429 -0.62 -10.21 -16.85
CA LYS A 429 0.43 -11.24 -16.72
C LYS A 429 1.42 -10.88 -15.61
N TRP A 430 1.80 -9.61 -15.52
CA TRP A 430 2.64 -9.09 -14.45
C TRP A 430 1.99 -9.30 -13.07
N ALA A 431 0.72 -8.90 -12.91
CA ALA A 431 0.01 -9.04 -11.65
C ALA A 431 -0.09 -10.51 -11.21
N GLN A 432 -0.46 -11.42 -12.13
CA GLN A 432 -0.52 -12.86 -11.85
C GLN A 432 0.83 -13.44 -11.42
N ARG A 433 1.91 -13.08 -12.12
CA ARG A 433 3.27 -13.51 -11.77
C ARG A 433 3.69 -12.99 -10.39
N MET A 434 3.39 -11.72 -10.10
CA MET A 434 3.72 -11.11 -8.82
C MET A 434 2.91 -11.73 -7.67
N TYR A 435 1.61 -11.99 -7.85
CA TYR A 435 0.80 -12.73 -6.86
C TYR A 435 1.31 -14.15 -6.67
N GLY A 436 1.66 -14.86 -7.76
CA GLY A 436 2.24 -16.20 -7.71
C GLY A 436 3.54 -16.27 -6.93
N ASP A 437 4.27 -15.16 -6.82
CA ASP A 437 5.52 -15.10 -6.08
C ASP A 437 5.33 -15.26 -4.56
N PHE A 438 4.25 -14.75 -3.96
CA PHE A 438 4.12 -14.75 -2.49
C PHE A 438 2.75 -15.19 -1.95
N LEU A 439 1.75 -15.40 -2.81
CA LEU A 439 0.41 -15.83 -2.42
C LEU A 439 0.07 -17.26 -2.89
N ALA A 440 0.75 -17.78 -3.91
CA ALA A 440 0.43 -19.09 -4.50
C ALA A 440 1.13 -20.27 -3.79
#